data_d5da5bf23a6858f409dcad56a46b02b6
#
_entry.id   d5da5bf23a6858f409dcad56a46b02b6
#
_cell.length_a   1.000
_cell.length_b   1.000
_cell.length_c   1.000
_cell.angle_alpha   90.00
_cell.angle_beta   90.00
_cell.angle_gamma   90.00
#
_symmetry.space_group_name_H-M   'P 1'
#
loop_
_entity.id
_entity.type
_entity.pdbx_description
1 polymer ?
#
loop_
_entity_poly.entity_id
_entity_poly.type
_entity_poly.pdbx_seq_one_letter_code
_entity_poly.pdbx_strand_id
1 'polypeptide(L)'
;ATEVCLQGGIRPGYTGETYLSIVAAVKSAAPAIHMHAFSPLEIWHGAETLGLPLRDYLASLKAAGLSSLPGTAAEILDDEVRAVLCPDKIKTAQWLEVMQTAHAVGLRSTATIMFGHIDGYRHWARHLLRVRELQDRTGGFTEFVPLPFVHMEAPIYLRGRSRKGPTFREAVLMHAVARLVLDPVIPNIQASWVKMGPDGAALCLAAGANDMGGVLMNESITRAAGAVHGQELSADDLQRLIHAAGRTPRRRTTLYDDPVPDLAVRPDRQPAANAASNAT
;
A
#
# COMPACT_ATOMS: atom_id res chain seq x y z
N ALA A 1 10.90 14.00 -2.66
CA ALA A 1 10.24 12.70 -2.70
C ALA A 1 11.07 11.74 -3.55
N THR A 2 11.16 10.49 -3.13
CA THR A 2 11.87 9.42 -3.84
C THR A 2 10.88 8.45 -4.50
N GLU A 3 9.65 8.47 -4.05
CA GLU A 3 8.55 7.65 -4.55
C GLU A 3 7.28 8.48 -4.76
N VAL A 4 6.47 8.07 -5.71
CA VAL A 4 5.07 8.44 -5.83
C VAL A 4 4.22 7.17 -5.79
N CYS A 5 3.23 7.15 -4.89
CA CYS A 5 2.24 6.09 -4.82
C CYS A 5 0.92 6.57 -5.46
N LEU A 6 0.46 5.87 -6.50
CA LEU A 6 -0.76 6.22 -7.22
C LEU A 6 -1.73 5.04 -7.21
N GLN A 7 -2.92 5.28 -6.68
CA GLN A 7 -4.02 4.34 -6.67
C GLN A 7 -5.32 5.10 -6.85
N GLY A 8 -6.24 4.55 -7.61
CA GLY A 8 -7.55 5.14 -7.84
C GLY A 8 -8.66 4.09 -7.88
N GLY A 9 -9.88 4.55 -7.97
CA GLY A 9 -11.02 3.70 -8.28
C GLY A 9 -11.18 3.53 -9.80
N ILE A 10 -11.87 2.48 -10.19
CA ILE A 10 -12.26 2.30 -11.58
C ILE A 10 -13.29 3.38 -11.94
N ARG A 11 -12.99 4.18 -12.95
CA ARG A 11 -13.89 5.21 -13.47
C ARG A 11 -14.43 4.80 -14.83
N PRO A 12 -15.72 5.07 -15.13
CA PRO A 12 -16.23 4.95 -16.48
C PRO A 12 -15.36 5.77 -17.45
N GLY A 13 -14.94 5.18 -18.55
CA GLY A 13 -14.09 5.81 -19.55
C GLY A 13 -12.57 5.71 -19.29
N TYR A 14 -12.12 5.19 -18.15
CA TYR A 14 -10.72 4.82 -17.98
C TYR A 14 -10.45 3.51 -18.73
N THR A 15 -9.37 3.49 -19.47
CA THR A 15 -8.88 2.31 -20.20
C THR A 15 -7.41 2.07 -19.87
N GLY A 16 -6.84 0.99 -20.38
CA GLY A 16 -5.41 0.73 -20.22
C GLY A 16 -4.51 1.86 -20.74
N GLU A 17 -4.95 2.59 -21.78
CA GLU A 17 -4.26 3.78 -22.28
C GLU A 17 -4.19 4.91 -21.24
N THR A 18 -5.23 5.05 -20.43
CA THR A 18 -5.23 6.04 -19.36
C THR A 18 -4.10 5.79 -18.36
N TYR A 19 -3.92 4.55 -17.94
CA TYR A 19 -2.85 4.19 -17.01
C TYR A 19 -1.46 4.34 -17.63
N LEU A 20 -1.29 3.98 -18.91
CA LEU A 20 -0.05 4.22 -19.66
C LEU A 20 0.27 5.71 -19.76
N SER A 21 -0.73 6.55 -20.02
CA SER A 21 -0.58 8.01 -20.08
C SER A 21 -0.18 8.61 -18.72
N ILE A 22 -0.73 8.09 -17.62
CA ILE A 22 -0.34 8.50 -16.25
C ILE A 22 1.14 8.16 -16.00
N VAL A 23 1.58 6.95 -16.34
CA VAL A 23 2.99 6.56 -16.21
C VAL A 23 3.89 7.49 -17.01
N ALA A 24 3.55 7.74 -18.27
CA ALA A 24 4.32 8.62 -19.16
C ALA A 24 4.41 10.04 -18.60
N ALA A 25 3.30 10.61 -18.10
CA ALA A 25 3.26 11.94 -17.51
C ALA A 25 4.16 12.06 -16.27
N VAL A 26 4.09 11.08 -15.35
CA VAL A 26 4.93 11.05 -14.15
C VAL A 26 6.41 10.94 -14.54
N LYS A 27 6.75 10.04 -15.45
CA LYS A 27 8.14 9.84 -15.89
C LYS A 27 8.68 11.00 -16.69
N SER A 28 7.85 11.72 -17.42
CA SER A 28 8.23 12.98 -18.08
C SER A 28 8.55 14.08 -17.06
N ALA A 29 7.76 14.20 -16.01
CA ALA A 29 7.94 15.23 -14.99
C ALA A 29 9.08 14.90 -14.00
N ALA A 30 9.28 13.63 -13.68
CA ALA A 30 10.24 13.14 -12.68
C ALA A 30 10.84 11.80 -13.11
N PRO A 31 11.78 11.76 -14.06
CA PRO A 31 12.29 10.51 -14.65
C PRO A 31 12.87 9.52 -13.63
N ALA A 32 13.51 10.01 -12.58
CA ALA A 32 14.17 9.19 -11.56
C ALA A 32 13.25 8.73 -10.42
N ILE A 33 12.00 9.22 -10.36
CA ILE A 33 11.10 8.87 -9.24
C ILE A 33 10.67 7.40 -9.33
N HIS A 34 10.66 6.70 -8.19
CA HIS A 34 10.06 5.38 -8.12
C HIS A 34 8.54 5.49 -8.22
N MET A 35 7.94 4.82 -9.18
CA MET A 35 6.50 4.83 -9.34
C MET A 35 5.91 3.52 -8.83
N HIS A 36 5.28 3.58 -7.64
CA HIS A 36 4.53 2.51 -7.01
C HIS A 36 3.05 2.70 -7.33
N ALA A 37 2.55 2.02 -8.36
CA ALA A 37 1.24 2.39 -8.88
C ALA A 37 0.45 1.21 -9.40
N PHE A 38 -0.83 1.46 -9.36
CA PHE A 38 -1.96 0.69 -9.82
C PHE A 38 -2.16 -0.62 -9.07
N SER A 39 -3.33 -0.71 -8.44
CA SER A 39 -3.79 -1.94 -7.81
C SER A 39 -3.99 -3.05 -8.85
N PRO A 40 -3.97 -4.33 -8.45
CA PRO A 40 -4.33 -5.43 -9.34
C PRO A 40 -5.69 -5.28 -10.03
N LEU A 41 -6.63 -4.60 -9.38
CA LEU A 41 -7.93 -4.28 -9.99
C LEU A 41 -7.78 -3.34 -11.19
N GLU A 42 -6.97 -2.28 -11.06
CA GLU A 42 -6.70 -1.32 -12.15
C GLU A 42 -5.90 -1.97 -13.28
N ILE A 43 -4.94 -2.82 -12.95
CA ILE A 43 -4.17 -3.59 -13.94
C ILE A 43 -5.07 -4.54 -14.72
N TRP A 44 -5.92 -5.29 -14.02
CA TRP A 44 -6.88 -6.20 -14.65
C TRP A 44 -7.82 -5.45 -15.59
N HIS A 45 -8.43 -4.38 -15.11
CA HIS A 45 -9.32 -3.51 -15.90
C HIS A 45 -8.60 -2.92 -17.12
N GLY A 46 -7.37 -2.44 -16.94
CA GLY A 46 -6.58 -1.89 -18.04
C GLY A 46 -6.31 -2.90 -19.14
N ALA A 47 -5.94 -4.13 -18.80
CA ALA A 47 -5.72 -5.21 -19.75
C ALA A 47 -7.01 -5.57 -20.49
N GLU A 48 -8.13 -5.73 -19.77
CA GLU A 48 -9.45 -6.05 -20.35
C GLU A 48 -9.92 -4.97 -21.33
N THR A 49 -9.79 -3.69 -20.97
CA THR A 49 -10.25 -2.58 -21.82
C THR A 49 -9.46 -2.40 -23.10
N LEU A 50 -8.21 -2.88 -23.15
CA LEU A 50 -7.40 -2.91 -24.36
C LEU A 50 -7.49 -4.23 -25.12
N GLY A 51 -8.15 -5.25 -24.56
CA GLY A 51 -8.16 -6.59 -25.13
C GLY A 51 -6.78 -7.24 -25.20
N LEU A 52 -5.85 -6.86 -24.32
CA LEU A 52 -4.49 -7.36 -24.27
C LEU A 52 -4.34 -8.51 -23.27
N PRO A 53 -3.48 -9.49 -23.54
CA PRO A 53 -3.03 -10.42 -22.53
C PRO A 53 -2.40 -9.67 -21.35
N LEU A 54 -2.71 -10.10 -20.12
CA LEU A 54 -2.24 -9.46 -18.89
C LEU A 54 -0.71 -9.26 -18.87
N ARG A 55 0.04 -10.24 -19.36
CA ARG A 55 1.50 -10.19 -19.45
C ARG A 55 1.99 -9.06 -20.37
N ASP A 56 1.37 -8.89 -21.51
CA ASP A 56 1.78 -7.88 -22.50
C ASP A 56 1.45 -6.47 -21.99
N TYR A 57 0.30 -6.32 -21.34
CA TYR A 57 -0.08 -5.06 -20.73
C TYR A 57 0.87 -4.67 -19.58
N LEU A 58 1.20 -5.60 -18.67
CA LEU A 58 2.18 -5.36 -17.61
C LEU A 58 3.58 -5.06 -18.15
N ALA A 59 4.00 -5.73 -19.22
CA ALA A 59 5.25 -5.44 -19.89
C ALA A 59 5.28 -4.03 -20.49
N SER A 60 4.16 -3.58 -21.07
CA SER A 60 4.00 -2.21 -21.62
C SER A 60 4.06 -1.16 -20.51
N LEU A 61 3.39 -1.36 -19.39
CA LEU A 61 3.47 -0.47 -18.22
C LEU A 61 4.89 -0.39 -17.66
N LYS A 62 5.58 -1.53 -17.56
CA LYS A 62 6.99 -1.58 -17.13
C LYS A 62 7.88 -0.81 -18.08
N ALA A 63 7.73 -1.02 -19.39
CA ALA A 63 8.49 -0.31 -20.42
C ALA A 63 8.24 1.21 -20.39
N ALA A 64 7.02 1.64 -20.06
CA ALA A 64 6.67 3.04 -19.86
C ALA A 64 7.29 3.64 -18.59
N GLY A 65 7.76 2.81 -17.64
CA GLY A 65 8.45 3.26 -16.42
C GLY A 65 7.74 2.94 -15.09
N LEU A 66 6.69 2.12 -15.10
CA LEU A 66 6.12 1.59 -13.85
C LEU A 66 7.19 0.81 -13.09
N SER A 67 7.34 1.08 -11.79
CA SER A 67 8.45 0.54 -11.01
C SER A 67 8.04 -0.63 -10.11
N SER A 68 6.87 -0.56 -9.49
CA SER A 68 6.32 -1.62 -8.63
C SER A 68 4.80 -1.47 -8.46
N LEU A 69 4.13 -2.51 -7.98
CA LEU A 69 2.69 -2.53 -7.75
C LEU A 69 2.34 -2.57 -6.25
N PRO A 70 1.36 -1.77 -5.80
CA PRO A 70 0.78 -1.93 -4.47
C PRO A 70 -0.10 -3.19 -4.40
N GLY A 71 -0.11 -3.85 -3.25
CA GLY A 71 -0.94 -5.02 -2.96
C GLY A 71 -2.41 -4.71 -2.67
N THR A 72 -2.86 -3.51 -2.95
CA THR A 72 -4.24 -3.05 -2.67
C THR A 72 -5.29 -3.78 -3.51
N ALA A 73 -6.55 -3.51 -3.24
CA ALA A 73 -7.68 -4.28 -3.76
C ALA A 73 -7.67 -5.79 -3.41
N ALA A 74 -6.70 -6.24 -2.60
CA ALA A 74 -6.73 -7.57 -1.98
C ALA A 74 -7.89 -7.70 -1.00
N GLU A 75 -8.12 -6.68 -0.21
CA GLU A 75 -9.00 -6.69 0.96
C GLU A 75 -8.75 -7.96 1.79
N ILE A 76 -9.57 -8.98 1.61
CA ILE A 76 -9.30 -10.37 2.03
C ILE A 76 -9.28 -11.25 0.77
N LEU A 77 -8.25 -12.04 0.59
CA LEU A 77 -8.15 -13.02 -0.49
C LEU A 77 -8.97 -14.27 -0.14
N ASP A 78 -10.28 -14.09 0.00
CA ASP A 78 -11.28 -15.12 0.26
C ASP A 78 -12.59 -14.71 -0.39
N ASP A 79 -13.09 -15.50 -1.34
CA ASP A 79 -14.22 -15.11 -2.16
C ASP A 79 -15.57 -15.12 -1.40
N GLU A 80 -15.67 -15.83 -0.26
CA GLU A 80 -16.84 -15.71 0.63
C GLU A 80 -16.93 -14.28 1.19
N VAL A 81 -15.79 -13.71 1.61
CA VAL A 81 -15.70 -12.34 2.12
C VAL A 81 -15.85 -11.33 0.99
N ARG A 82 -15.18 -11.57 -0.15
CA ARG A 82 -15.19 -10.64 -1.28
C ARG A 82 -16.58 -10.46 -1.89
N ALA A 83 -17.36 -11.54 -1.97
CA ALA A 83 -18.73 -11.49 -2.48
C ALA A 83 -19.66 -10.52 -1.70
N VAL A 84 -19.36 -10.28 -0.43
CA VAL A 84 -20.13 -9.36 0.42
C VAL A 84 -19.49 -7.97 0.51
N LEU A 85 -18.15 -7.93 0.65
CA LEU A 85 -17.38 -6.71 0.90
C LEU A 85 -17.19 -5.89 -0.38
N CYS A 86 -16.83 -6.56 -1.47
CA CYS A 86 -16.43 -5.91 -2.73
C CYS A 86 -16.86 -6.76 -3.95
N PRO A 87 -18.17 -7.00 -4.15
CA PRO A 87 -18.68 -7.89 -5.21
C PRO A 87 -18.27 -7.44 -6.62
N ASP A 88 -18.05 -6.13 -6.79
CA ASP A 88 -17.68 -5.52 -8.07
C ASP A 88 -16.17 -5.52 -8.36
N LYS A 89 -15.37 -6.02 -7.42
CA LYS A 89 -13.92 -6.13 -7.61
C LYS A 89 -13.52 -7.52 -8.13
N ILE A 90 -12.32 -7.61 -8.67
CA ILE A 90 -11.74 -8.89 -9.13
C ILE A 90 -11.76 -9.96 -8.04
N LYS A 91 -11.85 -11.21 -8.44
CA LYS A 91 -11.84 -12.39 -7.56
C LYS A 91 -10.43 -12.65 -7.02
N THR A 92 -10.35 -13.48 -5.99
CA THR A 92 -9.07 -13.92 -5.40
C THR A 92 -8.11 -14.47 -6.45
N ALA A 93 -8.59 -15.35 -7.34
CA ALA A 93 -7.77 -15.92 -8.39
C ALA A 93 -7.20 -14.88 -9.36
N GLN A 94 -8.00 -13.91 -9.78
CA GLN A 94 -7.57 -12.83 -10.66
C GLN A 94 -6.53 -11.92 -9.98
N TRP A 95 -6.70 -11.59 -8.70
CA TRP A 95 -5.71 -10.83 -7.94
C TRP A 95 -4.36 -11.55 -7.88
N LEU A 96 -4.37 -12.86 -7.58
CA LEU A 96 -3.16 -13.68 -7.54
C LEU A 96 -2.51 -13.79 -8.92
N GLU A 97 -3.30 -13.91 -9.99
CA GLU A 97 -2.82 -13.95 -11.37
C GLU A 97 -2.11 -12.67 -11.77
N VAL A 98 -2.68 -11.50 -11.43
CA VAL A 98 -2.03 -10.21 -11.69
C VAL A 98 -0.68 -10.14 -10.99
N MET A 99 -0.60 -10.50 -9.71
CA MET A 99 0.65 -10.45 -8.97
C MET A 99 1.68 -11.44 -9.50
N GLN A 100 1.26 -12.67 -9.78
CA GLN A 100 2.14 -13.68 -10.38
C GLN A 100 2.70 -13.21 -11.73
N THR A 101 1.86 -12.62 -12.57
CA THR A 101 2.26 -12.11 -13.89
C THR A 101 3.16 -10.89 -13.77
N ALA A 102 2.87 -9.98 -12.84
CA ALA A 102 3.74 -8.84 -12.54
C ALA A 102 5.15 -9.30 -12.11
N HIS A 103 5.23 -10.27 -11.22
CA HIS A 103 6.50 -10.84 -10.79
C HIS A 103 7.24 -11.52 -11.96
N ALA A 104 6.52 -12.22 -12.83
CA ALA A 104 7.09 -12.91 -14.00
C ALA A 104 7.65 -11.93 -15.05
N VAL A 105 7.12 -10.71 -15.17
CA VAL A 105 7.70 -9.66 -16.01
C VAL A 105 8.77 -8.83 -15.28
N GLY A 106 9.07 -9.19 -14.02
CA GLY A 106 10.12 -8.55 -13.22
C GLY A 106 9.68 -7.22 -12.58
N LEU A 107 8.38 -7.04 -12.32
CA LEU A 107 7.86 -6.00 -11.42
C LEU A 107 7.72 -6.60 -10.02
N ARG A 108 8.24 -5.88 -9.01
CA ARG A 108 8.02 -6.24 -7.60
C ARG A 108 6.68 -5.66 -7.13
N SER A 109 6.16 -6.18 -6.02
CA SER A 109 4.94 -5.66 -5.44
C SER A 109 4.93 -5.77 -3.92
N THR A 110 4.00 -5.05 -3.29
CA THR A 110 3.66 -5.29 -1.89
C THR A 110 2.52 -6.29 -1.78
N ALA A 111 2.30 -6.86 -0.61
CA ALA A 111 1.10 -7.60 -0.28
C ALA A 111 0.37 -6.90 0.87
N THR A 112 -0.94 -6.78 0.80
CA THR A 112 -1.74 -6.11 1.83
C THR A 112 -2.91 -6.98 2.28
N ILE A 113 -3.36 -6.77 3.50
CA ILE A 113 -4.66 -7.25 3.99
C ILE A 113 -5.43 -6.08 4.62
N MET A 114 -6.69 -5.87 4.24
CA MET A 114 -7.60 -5.00 4.99
C MET A 114 -8.56 -5.88 5.79
N PHE A 115 -8.48 -5.82 7.11
CA PHE A 115 -9.13 -6.79 8.00
C PHE A 115 -9.93 -6.13 9.12
N GLY A 116 -10.87 -6.89 9.70
CA GLY A 116 -11.67 -6.44 10.83
C GLY A 116 -13.05 -5.88 10.45
N HIS A 117 -13.58 -6.20 9.25
CA HIS A 117 -14.90 -5.76 8.80
C HIS A 117 -15.97 -6.85 8.95
N ILE A 118 -16.02 -7.87 8.07
CA ILE A 118 -16.95 -9.02 8.12
C ILE A 118 -16.21 -10.34 8.24
N ASP A 119 -14.91 -10.27 8.21
CA ASP A 119 -13.94 -11.35 8.27
C ASP A 119 -13.70 -11.84 9.70
N GLY A 120 -13.02 -12.97 9.82
CA GLY A 120 -12.55 -13.54 11.06
C GLY A 120 -11.24 -14.28 10.86
N TYR A 121 -10.68 -14.87 11.92
CA TYR A 121 -9.36 -15.48 11.96
C TYR A 121 -9.10 -16.53 10.87
N ARG A 122 -10.09 -17.33 10.49
CA ARG A 122 -9.94 -18.32 9.40
C ARG A 122 -9.66 -17.64 8.05
N HIS A 123 -10.31 -16.50 7.79
CA HIS A 123 -10.10 -15.75 6.55
C HIS A 123 -8.73 -15.10 6.52
N TRP A 124 -8.24 -14.61 7.67
CA TRP A 124 -6.88 -14.08 7.83
C TRP A 124 -5.82 -15.16 7.57
N ALA A 125 -6.01 -16.35 8.16
CA ALA A 125 -5.11 -17.47 7.94
C ALA A 125 -5.06 -17.86 6.46
N ARG A 126 -6.21 -18.01 5.78
CA ARG A 126 -6.28 -18.31 4.34
C ARG A 126 -5.59 -17.25 3.50
N HIS A 127 -5.79 -15.95 3.84
CA HIS A 127 -5.15 -14.85 3.15
C HIS A 127 -3.61 -14.94 3.27
N LEU A 128 -3.10 -15.07 4.48
CA LEU A 128 -1.66 -15.20 4.74
C LEU A 128 -1.04 -16.39 4.02
N LEU A 129 -1.71 -17.53 4.02
CA LEU A 129 -1.23 -18.75 3.33
C LEU A 129 -1.18 -18.53 1.81
N ARG A 130 -2.19 -17.91 1.19
CA ARG A 130 -2.21 -17.59 -0.24
C ARG A 130 -1.08 -16.62 -0.63
N VAL A 131 -0.83 -15.60 0.20
CA VAL A 131 0.30 -14.68 0.00
C VAL A 131 1.62 -15.42 0.10
N ARG A 132 1.80 -16.27 1.12
CA ARG A 132 2.99 -17.10 1.30
C ARG A 132 3.21 -18.05 0.11
N GLU A 133 2.18 -18.78 -0.29
CA GLU A 133 2.26 -19.72 -1.43
C GLU A 133 2.65 -19.01 -2.74
N LEU A 134 2.15 -17.79 -2.98
CA LEU A 134 2.55 -17.02 -4.15
C LEU A 134 3.99 -16.54 -4.02
N GLN A 135 4.40 -16.08 -2.83
CA GLN A 135 5.77 -15.68 -2.59
C GLN A 135 6.76 -16.83 -2.76
N ASP A 136 6.44 -18.02 -2.25
CA ASP A 136 7.28 -19.22 -2.40
C ASP A 136 7.53 -19.57 -3.89
N ARG A 137 6.55 -19.29 -4.76
CA ARG A 137 6.67 -19.53 -6.20
C ARG A 137 7.39 -18.42 -6.97
N THR A 138 7.24 -17.15 -6.54
CA THR A 138 7.63 -16.01 -7.36
C THR A 138 8.73 -15.15 -6.75
N GLY A 139 8.85 -15.12 -5.43
CA GLY A 139 9.77 -14.24 -4.71
C GLY A 139 9.51 -12.74 -4.92
N GLY A 140 8.35 -12.35 -5.47
CA GLY A 140 8.10 -10.98 -5.96
C GLY A 140 7.60 -9.98 -4.92
N PHE A 141 7.03 -10.42 -3.80
CA PHE A 141 6.60 -9.50 -2.74
C PHE A 141 7.79 -8.94 -1.97
N THR A 142 7.79 -7.63 -1.73
CA THR A 142 8.81 -6.92 -0.96
C THR A 142 8.46 -6.81 0.51
N GLU A 143 7.17 -6.73 0.82
CA GLU A 143 6.65 -6.56 2.17
C GLU A 143 5.20 -7.01 2.28
N PHE A 144 4.76 -7.20 3.52
CA PHE A 144 3.35 -7.39 3.86
C PHE A 144 2.85 -6.26 4.76
N VAL A 145 1.70 -5.67 4.41
CA VAL A 145 1.12 -4.51 5.09
C VAL A 145 -0.26 -4.84 5.65
N PRO A 146 -0.40 -5.09 6.94
CA PRO A 146 -1.70 -5.18 7.60
C PRO A 146 -2.37 -3.81 7.73
N LEU A 147 -3.59 -3.69 7.24
CA LEU A 147 -4.40 -2.48 7.24
C LEU A 147 -5.69 -2.70 8.06
N PRO A 148 -5.76 -2.26 9.33
CA PRO A 148 -7.00 -2.29 10.09
C PRO A 148 -8.11 -1.52 9.36
N PHE A 149 -9.32 -2.11 9.32
CA PHE A 149 -10.49 -1.47 8.72
C PHE A 149 -10.91 -0.24 9.54
N VAL A 150 -11.03 0.89 8.87
CA VAL A 150 -11.54 2.16 9.42
C VAL A 150 -13.02 2.28 9.05
N HIS A 151 -13.89 2.32 10.03
CA HIS A 151 -15.33 2.06 9.84
C HIS A 151 -16.21 3.30 9.71
N MET A 152 -15.83 4.42 10.35
CA MET A 152 -16.73 5.53 10.68
C MET A 152 -17.53 6.04 9.47
N GLU A 153 -16.87 6.23 8.34
CA GLU A 153 -17.52 6.70 7.10
C GLU A 153 -17.66 5.58 6.04
N ALA A 154 -17.36 4.33 6.44
CA ALA A 154 -17.45 3.22 5.50
C ALA A 154 -18.90 2.81 5.22
N PRO A 155 -19.38 2.81 3.93
CA PRO A 155 -20.77 2.53 3.61
C PRO A 155 -21.27 1.18 4.13
N ILE A 156 -20.43 0.16 4.18
CA ILE A 156 -20.82 -1.16 4.70
C ILE A 156 -21.11 -1.11 6.22
N TYR A 157 -20.37 -0.31 6.96
CA TYR A 157 -20.60 -0.11 8.39
C TYR A 157 -21.85 0.74 8.65
N LEU A 158 -22.02 1.84 7.92
CA LEU A 158 -23.18 2.72 8.04
C LEU A 158 -24.49 1.99 7.72
N ARG A 159 -24.43 0.93 6.91
CA ARG A 159 -25.57 0.03 6.64
C ARG A 159 -25.72 -1.10 7.66
N GLY A 160 -24.95 -1.10 8.76
CA GLY A 160 -24.99 -2.15 9.79
C GLY A 160 -24.52 -3.54 9.32
N ARG A 161 -23.70 -3.61 8.26
CA ARG A 161 -23.26 -4.87 7.63
C ARG A 161 -21.81 -5.22 7.92
N SER A 162 -21.12 -4.48 8.78
CA SER A 162 -19.78 -4.81 9.25
C SER A 162 -19.60 -4.43 10.72
N ARG A 163 -18.56 -4.95 11.36
CA ARG A 163 -18.13 -4.55 12.69
C ARG A 163 -17.27 -3.26 12.64
N LYS A 164 -16.96 -2.70 13.81
CA LYS A 164 -16.20 -1.42 13.98
C LYS A 164 -14.70 -1.49 13.65
N GLY A 165 -14.26 -2.44 12.87
CA GLY A 165 -12.85 -2.71 12.69
C GLY A 165 -12.33 -3.78 13.65
N PRO A 166 -11.04 -4.15 13.57
CA PRO A 166 -10.45 -5.06 14.53
C PRO A 166 -10.30 -4.36 15.90
N THR A 167 -10.31 -5.15 16.96
CA THR A 167 -9.83 -4.66 18.26
C THR A 167 -8.35 -4.36 18.19
N PHE A 168 -7.84 -3.52 19.08
CA PHE A 168 -6.41 -3.23 19.14
C PHE A 168 -5.56 -4.51 19.31
N ARG A 169 -6.04 -5.44 20.16
CA ARG A 169 -5.40 -6.75 20.35
C ARG A 169 -5.35 -7.55 19.03
N GLU A 170 -6.43 -7.58 18.27
CA GLU A 170 -6.47 -8.25 16.96
C GLU A 170 -5.50 -7.62 15.98
N ALA A 171 -5.37 -6.29 15.98
CA ALA A 171 -4.43 -5.59 15.13
C ALA A 171 -2.97 -5.97 15.45
N VAL A 172 -2.58 -5.97 16.72
CA VAL A 172 -1.26 -6.43 17.17
C VAL A 172 -1.04 -7.92 16.84
N LEU A 173 -2.06 -8.76 17.10
CA LEU A 173 -2.02 -10.18 16.78
C LEU A 173 -1.78 -10.46 15.28
N MET A 174 -2.40 -9.68 14.39
CA MET A 174 -2.19 -9.81 12.95
C MET A 174 -0.71 -9.63 12.58
N HIS A 175 -0.02 -8.63 13.15
CA HIS A 175 1.41 -8.44 12.88
C HIS A 175 2.25 -9.60 13.40
N ALA A 176 1.95 -10.09 14.60
CA ALA A 176 2.66 -11.22 15.19
C ALA A 176 2.47 -12.51 14.37
N VAL A 177 1.23 -12.83 13.98
CA VAL A 177 0.92 -14.01 13.17
C VAL A 177 1.49 -13.87 11.76
N ALA A 178 1.41 -12.68 11.15
CA ALA A 178 2.03 -12.41 9.85
C ALA A 178 3.54 -12.68 9.90
N ARG A 179 4.25 -12.24 10.96
CA ARG A 179 5.66 -12.56 11.16
C ARG A 179 5.91 -14.05 11.18
N LEU A 180 5.15 -14.82 11.97
CA LEU A 180 5.34 -16.26 12.08
C LEU A 180 5.03 -17.01 10.79
N VAL A 181 4.01 -16.57 10.04
CA VAL A 181 3.58 -17.25 8.81
C VAL A 181 4.46 -16.88 7.62
N LEU A 182 4.91 -15.62 7.51
CA LEU A 182 5.56 -15.11 6.30
C LEU A 182 7.10 -15.13 6.39
N ASP A 183 7.68 -15.24 7.58
CA ASP A 183 9.13 -15.38 7.73
C ASP A 183 9.58 -16.81 7.29
N PRO A 184 10.73 -16.97 6.60
CA PRO A 184 11.64 -15.93 6.12
C PRO A 184 11.30 -15.41 4.70
N VAL A 185 10.23 -15.90 4.07
CA VAL A 185 9.96 -15.64 2.63
C VAL A 185 9.54 -14.20 2.35
N ILE A 186 8.84 -13.54 3.28
CA ILE A 186 8.57 -12.09 3.27
C ILE A 186 9.09 -11.52 4.59
N PRO A 187 10.35 -11.04 4.62
CA PRO A 187 10.99 -10.59 5.86
C PRO A 187 10.46 -9.26 6.38
N ASN A 188 9.77 -8.48 5.54
CA ASN A 188 9.33 -7.15 5.88
C ASN A 188 7.83 -7.12 6.19
N ILE A 189 7.49 -6.78 7.43
CA ILE A 189 6.12 -6.56 7.90
C ILE A 189 6.00 -5.11 8.32
N GLN A 190 5.16 -4.35 7.61
CA GLN A 190 4.96 -2.93 7.85
C GLN A 190 3.87 -2.69 8.90
N ALA A 191 4.13 -1.82 9.86
CA ALA A 191 3.11 -1.26 10.73
C ALA A 191 2.60 0.07 10.14
N SER A 192 1.31 0.14 9.81
CA SER A 192 0.70 1.37 9.29
C SER A 192 0.44 2.35 10.45
N TRP A 193 1.36 3.29 10.67
CA TRP A 193 1.21 4.32 11.70
C TRP A 193 -0.03 5.21 11.47
N VAL A 194 -0.43 5.42 10.22
CA VAL A 194 -1.65 6.16 9.86
C VAL A 194 -2.90 5.52 10.46
N LYS A 195 -2.95 4.20 10.53
CA LYS A 195 -4.11 3.45 11.04
C LYS A 195 -3.99 3.09 12.51
N MET A 196 -2.77 2.83 12.97
CA MET A 196 -2.49 2.37 14.34
C MET A 196 -2.18 3.52 15.31
N GLY A 197 -1.86 4.70 14.79
CA GLY A 197 -1.25 5.77 15.58
C GLY A 197 0.19 5.46 15.97
N PRO A 198 0.94 6.44 16.49
CA PRO A 198 2.33 6.26 16.89
C PRO A 198 2.55 5.13 17.89
N ASP A 199 1.78 5.14 18.98
CA ASP A 199 1.89 4.14 20.07
C ASP A 199 1.51 2.75 19.59
N GLY A 200 0.46 2.64 18.77
CA GLY A 200 0.04 1.37 18.20
C GLY A 200 1.07 0.80 17.24
N ALA A 201 1.72 1.63 16.44
CA ALA A 201 2.79 1.21 15.55
C ALA A 201 4.02 0.75 16.33
N ALA A 202 4.39 1.42 17.42
CA ALA A 202 5.47 0.99 18.31
C ALA A 202 5.21 -0.40 18.91
N LEU A 203 3.97 -0.70 19.33
CA LEU A 203 3.58 -2.04 19.79
C LEU A 203 3.63 -3.08 18.67
N CYS A 204 3.27 -2.72 17.45
CA CYS A 204 3.42 -3.61 16.30
C CYS A 204 4.90 -3.93 16.02
N LEU A 205 5.82 -2.98 16.19
CA LEU A 205 7.27 -3.24 16.10
C LEU A 205 7.72 -4.25 17.16
N ALA A 206 7.19 -4.18 18.38
CA ALA A 206 7.48 -5.17 19.42
C ALA A 206 6.86 -6.54 19.11
N ALA A 207 5.76 -6.58 18.34
CA ALA A 207 5.02 -7.80 18.02
C ALA A 207 5.45 -8.48 16.70
N GLY A 208 6.50 -7.98 16.02
CA GLY A 208 7.01 -8.64 14.82
C GLY A 208 7.07 -7.78 13.56
N ALA A 209 6.50 -6.58 13.54
CA ALA A 209 6.76 -5.63 12.49
C ALA A 209 8.21 -5.13 12.54
N ASN A 210 8.76 -4.75 11.39
CA ASN A 210 10.11 -4.21 11.26
C ASN A 210 10.19 -3.03 10.28
N ASP A 211 9.04 -2.53 9.86
CA ASP A 211 8.93 -1.38 8.96
C ASP A 211 7.80 -0.45 9.42
N MET A 212 8.00 0.84 9.27
CA MET A 212 7.02 1.88 9.64
C MET A 212 6.41 2.57 8.40
N GLY A 213 6.71 2.06 7.20
CA GLY A 213 6.37 2.74 5.98
C GLY A 213 7.21 3.99 5.75
N GLY A 214 6.65 4.96 5.06
CA GLY A 214 7.31 6.22 4.74
C GLY A 214 6.69 7.41 5.45
N VAL A 215 7.36 8.56 5.32
CA VAL A 215 6.77 9.86 5.60
C VAL A 215 5.73 10.15 4.52
N LEU A 216 4.51 10.42 4.90
CA LEU A 216 3.45 10.87 4.00
C LEU A 216 3.35 12.38 4.09
N MET A 217 3.19 13.04 2.96
CA MET A 217 3.07 14.51 2.92
C MET A 217 1.63 14.98 3.13
N ASN A 218 0.66 14.17 2.71
CA ASN A 218 -0.76 14.47 2.88
C ASN A 218 -1.59 13.19 2.64
N GLU A 219 -1.80 12.41 3.67
CA GLU A 219 -2.70 11.25 3.60
C GLU A 219 -4.15 11.72 3.87
N SER A 220 -5.02 11.59 2.89
CA SER A 220 -6.41 12.04 2.98
C SER A 220 -7.43 10.91 3.00
N ILE A 221 -7.10 9.72 2.53
CA ILE A 221 -8.04 8.60 2.36
C ILE A 221 -8.49 8.05 3.72
N THR A 222 -7.53 7.78 4.60
CA THR A 222 -7.83 7.24 5.94
C THR A 222 -8.57 8.26 6.80
N ARG A 223 -8.23 9.55 6.64
CA ARG A 223 -8.96 10.65 7.28
C ARG A 223 -10.38 10.77 6.74
N ALA A 224 -10.58 10.68 5.44
CA ALA A 224 -11.93 10.69 4.84
C ALA A 224 -12.78 9.50 5.32
N ALA A 225 -12.15 8.38 5.72
CA ALA A 225 -12.81 7.26 6.37
C ALA A 225 -13.10 7.49 7.86
N GLY A 226 -12.70 8.64 8.43
CA GLY A 226 -12.97 9.04 9.82
C GLY A 226 -11.83 8.76 10.81
N ALA A 227 -10.63 8.37 10.35
CA ALA A 227 -9.51 8.14 11.26
C ALA A 227 -8.99 9.45 11.88
N VAL A 228 -8.57 9.36 13.15
CA VAL A 228 -8.12 10.50 13.95
C VAL A 228 -6.60 10.71 13.91
N HIS A 229 -5.86 9.75 13.39
CA HIS A 229 -4.40 9.83 13.31
C HIS A 229 -3.94 10.66 12.11
N GLY A 230 -2.76 11.29 12.28
CA GLY A 230 -2.26 12.35 11.43
C GLY A 230 -2.07 12.00 9.94
N GLN A 231 -1.99 13.06 9.16
CA GLN A 231 -1.78 13.00 7.72
C GLN A 231 -0.31 12.91 7.35
N GLU A 232 0.53 13.42 8.24
CA GLU A 232 1.96 13.56 8.07
C GLU A 232 2.68 13.15 9.35
N LEU A 233 3.81 12.50 9.17
CA LEU A 233 4.77 12.24 10.24
C LEU A 233 6.17 12.49 9.66
N SER A 234 6.94 13.35 10.31
CA SER A 234 8.27 13.70 9.81
C SER A 234 9.26 12.52 9.96
N ALA A 235 10.33 12.55 9.20
CA ALA A 235 11.39 11.55 9.31
C ALA A 235 11.97 11.49 10.73
N ASP A 236 12.14 12.66 11.38
CA ASP A 236 12.66 12.76 12.74
C ASP A 236 11.70 12.18 13.76
N ASP A 237 10.37 12.37 13.56
CA ASP A 237 9.35 11.77 14.41
C ASP A 237 9.35 10.25 14.29
N LEU A 238 9.43 9.71 13.06
CA LEU A 238 9.55 8.28 12.83
C LEU A 238 10.81 7.70 13.50
N GLN A 239 11.96 8.37 13.38
CA GLN A 239 13.18 7.94 14.02
C GLN A 239 13.04 7.93 15.54
N ARG A 240 12.45 8.99 16.14
CA ARG A 240 12.18 9.04 17.58
C ARG A 240 11.30 7.88 18.05
N LEU A 241 10.23 7.58 17.31
CA LEU A 241 9.34 6.46 17.63
C LEU A 241 10.06 5.11 17.56
N ILE A 242 10.87 4.89 16.54
CA ILE A 242 11.63 3.64 16.37
C ILE A 242 12.66 3.48 17.50
N HIS A 243 13.38 4.57 17.87
CA HIS A 243 14.30 4.56 19.00
C HIS A 243 13.58 4.31 20.33
N ALA A 244 12.43 4.94 20.57
CA ALA A 244 11.62 4.72 21.77
C ALA A 244 11.10 3.26 21.86
N ALA A 245 10.92 2.58 20.74
CA ALA A 245 10.59 1.16 20.68
C ALA A 245 11.84 0.25 20.84
N GLY A 246 13.02 0.80 21.17
CA GLY A 246 14.26 0.04 21.36
C GLY A 246 14.86 -0.51 20.08
N ARG A 247 14.57 0.11 18.93
CA ARG A 247 15.04 -0.31 17.61
C ARG A 247 15.94 0.75 16.97
N THR A 248 16.76 0.34 16.02
CA THR A 248 17.60 1.25 15.23
C THR A 248 16.91 1.58 13.92
N PRO A 249 16.57 2.85 13.64
CA PRO A 249 15.96 3.24 12.38
C PRO A 249 16.97 3.12 11.23
N ARG A 250 16.49 2.59 10.09
CA ARG A 250 17.24 2.55 8.84
C ARG A 250 16.34 3.08 7.72
N ARG A 251 16.83 4.04 6.96
CA ARG A 251 16.15 4.52 5.76
C ARG A 251 16.31 3.47 4.65
N ARG A 252 15.28 3.27 3.86
CA ARG A 252 15.24 2.33 2.74
C ARG A 252 14.59 2.93 1.49
N THR A 253 14.83 2.32 0.35
CA THR A 253 14.01 2.54 -0.86
C THR A 253 12.73 1.72 -0.80
N THR A 254 11.82 1.90 -1.77
CA THR A 254 10.61 1.08 -1.94
C THR A 254 10.94 -0.41 -2.10
N LEU A 255 12.07 -0.74 -2.70
CA LEU A 255 12.51 -2.13 -2.94
C LEU A 255 13.42 -2.68 -1.85
N TYR A 256 13.55 -1.96 -0.72
CA TYR A 256 14.39 -2.34 0.44
C TYR A 256 15.89 -2.28 0.20
N ASP A 257 16.32 -1.55 -0.83
CA ASP A 257 17.72 -1.22 -1.04
C ASP A 257 18.14 -0.01 -0.18
N ASP A 258 19.44 0.21 -0.02
CA ASP A 258 19.96 1.42 0.58
C ASP A 258 19.66 2.63 -0.33
N PRO A 259 19.18 3.74 0.24
CA PRO A 259 18.98 4.96 -0.53
C PRO A 259 20.31 5.42 -1.13
N VAL A 260 20.29 5.87 -2.37
CA VAL A 260 21.44 6.59 -2.94
C VAL A 260 21.72 7.78 -2.03
N PRO A 261 22.97 8.01 -1.57
CA PRO A 261 23.34 9.17 -0.75
C PRO A 261 22.82 10.44 -1.41
N ASP A 262 22.19 11.30 -0.65
CA ASP A 262 21.42 12.47 -1.12
C ASP A 262 22.11 13.19 -2.28
N LEU A 263 21.44 13.19 -3.43
CA LEU A 263 21.52 14.33 -4.32
C LEU A 263 21.04 15.53 -3.49
N ALA A 264 21.97 16.37 -3.08
CA ALA A 264 21.88 17.44 -2.11
C ALA A 264 20.45 17.96 -1.90
N VAL A 265 19.99 17.94 -0.66
CA VAL A 265 18.86 18.72 -0.19
C VAL A 265 19.10 20.15 -0.69
N ARG A 266 18.34 20.59 -1.69
CA ARG A 266 18.32 22.00 -2.04
C ARG A 266 17.85 22.73 -0.78
N PRO A 267 18.62 23.68 -0.24
CA PRO A 267 18.15 24.44 0.90
C PRO A 267 16.80 25.05 0.55
N ASP A 268 15.89 25.01 1.51
CA ASP A 268 14.51 25.44 1.44
C ASP A 268 14.30 26.65 0.53
N ARG A 269 13.43 26.51 -0.46
CA ARG A 269 12.76 27.70 -1.01
C ARG A 269 11.92 28.26 0.13
N GLN A 270 12.36 29.32 0.75
CA GLN A 270 11.51 30.16 1.59
C GLN A 270 10.20 30.44 0.83
N PRO A 271 9.05 30.31 1.48
CA PRO A 271 7.79 30.73 0.87
C PRO A 271 7.92 32.20 0.50
N ALA A 272 7.64 32.53 -0.76
CA ALA A 272 7.61 33.91 -1.22
C ALA A 272 6.70 34.71 -0.29
N ALA A 273 7.28 35.69 0.38
CA ALA A 273 6.54 36.64 1.19
C ALA A 273 5.49 37.33 0.30
N ASN A 274 4.21 37.13 0.62
CA ASN A 274 3.13 37.87 0.01
C ASN A 274 3.41 39.38 0.21
N ALA A 275 3.84 40.03 -0.84
CA ALA A 275 3.84 41.50 -0.92
C ALA A 275 2.38 41.96 -0.91
N ALA A 276 1.89 42.30 0.28
CA ALA A 276 0.65 43.06 0.40
C ALA A 276 0.87 44.42 -0.24
N SER A 277 0.30 44.63 -1.41
CA SER A 277 0.18 45.95 -2.04
C SER A 277 -0.86 46.72 -1.25
N ASN A 278 -0.39 47.66 -0.43
CA ASN A 278 -1.16 48.83 -0.04
C ASN A 278 -1.33 49.72 -1.28
N ALA A 279 -2.56 49.96 -1.67
CA ALA A 279 -2.95 51.08 -2.49
C ALA A 279 -4.27 51.63 -1.96
N THR A 280 -4.15 52.80 -1.36
CA THR A 280 -5.10 53.87 -1.08
C THR A 280 -6.52 53.73 -1.64
#